data_2da3c55a2d8941542260fa25f6b97068
#
_entry.id   2da3c55a2d8941542260fa25f6b97068
#
_cell.length_a   1.000
_cell.length_b   1.000
_cell.length_c   1.000
_cell.angle_alpha   90.00
_cell.angle_beta   90.00
_cell.angle_gamma   90.00
#
_symmetry.space_group_name_H-M   'P 1'
#
loop_
_entity.id
_entity.type
_entity.pdbx_description
1 polymer ?
#
loop_
_entity_poly.entity_id
_entity_poly.type
_entity_poly.pdbx_seq_one_letter_code
_entity_poly.pdbx_strand_id
1 'polypeptide(L)'
;MKKLLTILFCAICGASIAAEKPGADESAKTPPGKSYTYKQSGGKPRELEIYFPPNHDPAKSKVPGVILFHGGGWSGGTLDQFRAACAYFASRGLVCATVEYRMMNKNDAKLPEGGSNKRVCVTDAKSAIRWFKQHAGELGIDPARIITGGGSAGGHISALATMNPGLNDPADPKDIDTRVVAYLWFNPAFAPADNKDPEIDILTHQKADLPPAIVFFGDQDKWKDGWDKAQAKWESLGTKTIDLQIAPGQTHSFFNKEPWRTVTLIAADKFLVKHGFLTGEPTLKAPATGEKLVPASPK
;
A
#
# COMPACT_ATOMS: atom_id res chain seq x y z
N MET A 1 49.56 59.48 -38.41
CA MET A 1 48.71 59.50 -37.19
C MET A 1 47.62 58.42 -37.34
N LYS A 2 47.86 57.21 -36.80
CA LYS A 2 46.90 56.05 -36.85
C LYS A 2 46.16 55.99 -35.55
N LYS A 3 44.83 56.14 -35.59
CA LYS A 3 43.97 55.99 -34.43
C LYS A 3 43.65 54.45 -34.20
N LEU A 4 44.04 53.97 -33.08
CA LEU A 4 43.73 52.58 -32.63
C LEU A 4 42.31 52.55 -32.01
N LEU A 5 41.44 51.74 -32.59
CA LEU A 5 40.08 51.53 -32.08
C LEU A 5 40.08 50.25 -31.21
N THR A 6 39.94 50.43 -29.92
CA THR A 6 39.85 49.31 -28.97
C THR A 6 38.38 48.84 -28.90
N ILE A 7 38.13 47.61 -29.33
CA ILE A 7 36.81 46.94 -29.21
C ILE A 7 36.79 46.17 -27.90
N LEU A 8 35.89 46.59 -27.02
CA LEU A 8 35.60 45.92 -25.72
C LEU A 8 34.64 44.74 -25.97
N PHE A 9 35.13 43.52 -25.79
CA PHE A 9 34.30 42.31 -25.85
C PHE A 9 33.64 42.07 -24.49
N CYS A 10 32.34 42.28 -24.42
CA CYS A 10 31.53 41.95 -23.25
C CYS A 10 31.17 40.47 -23.30
N ALA A 11 31.81 39.62 -22.47
CA ALA A 11 31.46 38.21 -22.33
C ALA A 11 30.17 38.08 -21.49
N ILE A 12 29.08 37.76 -22.15
CA ILE A 12 27.84 37.39 -21.48
C ILE A 12 28.00 35.93 -20.98
N CYS A 13 28.21 35.78 -19.70
CA CYS A 13 28.22 34.48 -19.01
C CYS A 13 26.78 33.94 -18.93
N GLY A 14 26.40 33.12 -19.89
CA GLY A 14 25.14 32.40 -19.87
C GLY A 14 25.21 31.30 -18.82
N ALA A 15 24.58 31.50 -17.64
CA ALA A 15 24.37 30.44 -16.69
C ALA A 15 23.36 29.45 -17.28
N SER A 16 23.86 28.30 -17.69
CA SER A 16 23.04 27.15 -18.09
C SER A 16 22.39 26.59 -16.85
N ILE A 17 21.08 26.83 -16.69
CA ILE A 17 20.28 26.15 -15.69
C ILE A 17 20.15 24.69 -16.17
N ALA A 18 20.97 23.81 -15.59
CA ALA A 18 20.82 22.38 -15.78
C ALA A 18 19.48 21.98 -15.16
N ALA A 19 18.54 21.51 -16.00
CA ALA A 19 17.32 20.90 -15.52
C ALA A 19 17.69 19.69 -14.64
N GLU A 20 17.31 19.75 -13.36
CA GLU A 20 17.45 18.61 -12.45
C GLU A 20 16.72 17.41 -13.05
N LYS A 21 17.44 16.30 -13.16
CA LYS A 21 16.85 15.01 -13.55
C LYS A 21 15.76 14.65 -12.53
N PRO A 22 14.60 14.09 -12.99
CA PRO A 22 13.55 13.63 -12.05
C PRO A 22 14.16 12.74 -10.99
N GLY A 23 13.86 13.06 -9.73
CA GLY A 23 14.48 12.47 -8.56
C GLY A 23 14.48 10.95 -8.55
N ALA A 24 15.59 10.40 -8.08
CA ALA A 24 15.70 8.99 -7.74
C ALA A 24 14.58 8.59 -6.78
N ASP A 25 14.11 7.36 -6.87
CA ASP A 25 13.07 6.80 -6.01
C ASP A 25 13.45 6.98 -4.51
N GLU A 26 12.78 7.89 -3.81
CA GLU A 26 13.07 8.17 -2.40
C GLU A 26 12.67 7.01 -1.47
N SER A 27 11.82 6.06 -1.92
CA SER A 27 11.48 4.88 -1.13
C SER A 27 12.74 4.03 -0.84
N ALA A 28 13.67 3.98 -1.79
CA ALA A 28 14.95 3.31 -1.61
C ALA A 28 15.89 3.99 -0.59
N LYS A 29 15.58 5.24 -0.17
CA LYS A 29 16.37 5.99 0.82
C LYS A 29 15.79 5.91 2.24
N THR A 30 14.56 5.43 2.40
CA THR A 30 13.95 5.29 3.72
C THR A 30 14.59 4.11 4.45
N PRO A 31 15.20 4.32 5.62
CA PRO A 31 15.80 3.23 6.39
C PRO A 31 14.77 2.15 6.72
N PRO A 32 15.22 0.88 6.87
CA PRO A 32 14.36 -0.19 7.36
C PRO A 32 13.76 0.15 8.73
N GLY A 33 12.52 -0.25 8.95
CA GLY A 33 11.90 -0.25 10.27
C GLY A 33 12.49 -1.34 11.18
N LYS A 34 11.95 -1.49 12.37
CA LYS A 34 12.33 -2.60 13.25
C LYS A 34 11.75 -3.90 12.70
N SER A 35 12.62 -4.88 12.41
CA SER A 35 12.22 -6.18 11.85
C SER A 35 11.71 -7.14 12.92
N TYR A 36 10.68 -7.91 12.56
CA TYR A 36 10.10 -8.98 13.36
C TYR A 36 9.77 -10.17 12.48
N THR A 37 10.06 -11.37 12.95
CA THR A 37 9.63 -12.61 12.29
C THR A 37 8.21 -12.95 12.73
N TYR A 38 7.25 -12.93 11.79
CA TYR A 38 5.86 -13.27 12.10
C TYR A 38 5.54 -14.74 11.81
N LYS A 39 6.37 -15.42 11.02
CA LYS A 39 6.12 -16.80 10.58
C LYS A 39 7.39 -17.47 10.09
N GLN A 40 7.42 -18.80 10.19
CA GLN A 40 8.37 -19.65 9.46
C GLN A 40 7.62 -20.35 8.34
N SER A 41 8.00 -20.13 7.08
CA SER A 41 7.36 -20.78 5.94
C SER A 41 8.27 -20.89 4.73
N GLY A 42 8.16 -21.99 3.96
CA GLY A 42 9.04 -22.22 2.83
C GLY A 42 10.52 -22.35 3.23
N GLY A 43 10.81 -22.83 4.45
CA GLY A 43 12.18 -23.00 4.96
C GLY A 43 12.89 -21.69 5.35
N LYS A 44 12.14 -20.58 5.45
CA LYS A 44 12.67 -19.24 5.78
C LYS A 44 11.81 -18.51 6.79
N PRO A 45 12.40 -17.62 7.61
CA PRO A 45 11.61 -16.64 8.34
C PRO A 45 10.88 -15.71 7.35
N ARG A 46 9.64 -15.35 7.69
CA ARG A 46 8.90 -14.27 7.02
C ARG A 46 8.82 -13.10 7.97
N GLU A 47 9.22 -11.97 7.46
CA GLU A 47 9.42 -10.78 8.28
C GLU A 47 8.43 -9.68 7.92
N LEU A 48 8.26 -8.79 8.87
CA LEU A 48 7.65 -7.49 8.68
C LEU A 48 8.52 -6.43 9.34
N GLU A 49 8.57 -5.26 8.73
CA GLU A 49 9.25 -4.09 9.29
C GLU A 49 8.21 -3.16 9.87
N ILE A 50 8.40 -2.77 11.14
CA ILE A 50 7.48 -1.89 11.86
C ILE A 50 8.13 -0.53 12.10
N TYR A 51 7.38 0.51 11.81
CA TYR A 51 7.70 1.90 12.07
C TYR A 51 6.80 2.40 13.20
N PHE A 52 7.41 2.97 14.21
CA PHE A 52 6.74 3.48 15.41
C PHE A 52 6.68 5.00 15.39
N PRO A 53 5.65 5.61 15.98
CA PRO A 53 5.62 7.05 16.21
C PRO A 53 6.83 7.55 16.99
N PRO A 54 7.25 8.80 16.82
CA PRO A 54 8.26 9.41 17.70
C PRO A 54 7.86 9.29 19.17
N ASN A 55 8.79 8.90 20.03
CA ASN A 55 8.58 8.73 21.47
C ASN A 55 7.48 7.73 21.84
N HIS A 56 7.23 6.74 21.00
CA HIS A 56 6.23 5.71 21.22
C HIS A 56 6.57 4.86 22.46
N ASP A 57 5.64 4.82 23.40
CA ASP A 57 5.69 3.96 24.58
C ASP A 57 4.59 2.91 24.49
N PRO A 58 4.89 1.65 24.12
CA PRO A 58 3.87 0.63 23.96
C PRO A 58 3.03 0.37 25.22
N ALA A 59 3.61 0.57 26.41
CA ALA A 59 2.90 0.35 27.67
C ALA A 59 1.77 1.38 27.90
N LYS A 60 1.86 2.54 27.25
CA LYS A 60 0.91 3.65 27.41
C LYS A 60 0.09 3.93 26.15
N SER A 61 0.47 3.32 25.03
CA SER A 61 -0.12 3.61 23.72
C SER A 61 -1.17 2.57 23.35
N LYS A 62 -2.23 3.04 22.68
CA LYS A 62 -3.22 2.22 21.97
C LYS A 62 -3.60 2.92 20.67
N VAL A 63 -2.63 3.08 19.77
CA VAL A 63 -2.84 3.77 18.49
C VAL A 63 -3.36 2.80 17.42
N PRO A 64 -4.00 3.27 16.34
CA PRO A 64 -4.34 2.40 15.22
C PRO A 64 -3.09 1.78 14.60
N GLY A 65 -3.22 0.53 14.12
CA GLY A 65 -2.17 -0.15 13.37
C GLY A 65 -2.46 -0.14 11.87
N VAL A 66 -1.44 0.06 11.05
CA VAL A 66 -1.49 -0.06 9.59
C VAL A 66 -0.60 -1.20 9.15
N ILE A 67 -1.08 -2.10 8.28
CA ILE A 67 -0.29 -3.20 7.74
C ILE A 67 -0.43 -3.23 6.22
N LEU A 68 0.69 -3.02 5.49
CA LEU A 68 0.74 -2.86 4.05
C LEU A 68 1.51 -3.98 3.35
N PHE A 69 0.95 -4.49 2.26
CA PHE A 69 1.52 -5.57 1.46
C PHE A 69 2.04 -5.02 0.13
N HIS A 70 3.28 -5.35 -0.21
CA HIS A 70 3.90 -4.89 -1.45
C HIS A 70 3.30 -5.54 -2.70
N GLY A 71 3.44 -4.86 -3.84
CA GLY A 71 3.14 -5.38 -5.17
C GLY A 71 4.25 -6.26 -5.73
N GLY A 72 4.19 -6.51 -7.04
CA GLY A 72 5.20 -7.29 -7.75
C GLY A 72 4.63 -8.54 -8.43
N GLY A 73 3.34 -8.53 -8.78
CA GLY A 73 2.70 -9.60 -9.57
C GLY A 73 2.70 -10.95 -8.85
N TRP A 74 2.63 -10.98 -7.53
CA TRP A 74 2.68 -12.18 -6.65
C TRP A 74 3.97 -12.99 -6.77
N SER A 75 4.94 -12.58 -7.58
CA SER A 75 6.20 -13.30 -7.85
C SER A 75 7.46 -12.48 -7.68
N GLY A 76 7.33 -11.23 -7.29
CA GLY A 76 8.40 -10.29 -7.04
C GLY A 76 7.99 -9.22 -6.02
N GLY A 77 8.84 -8.20 -5.87
CA GLY A 77 8.63 -7.10 -4.92
C GLY A 77 9.34 -7.32 -3.59
N THR A 78 9.38 -6.27 -2.80
CA THR A 78 10.04 -6.24 -1.48
C THR A 78 9.32 -5.30 -0.52
N LEU A 79 9.66 -5.40 0.76
CA LEU A 79 9.23 -4.50 1.83
C LEU A 79 9.46 -3.01 1.51
N ASP A 80 10.45 -2.70 0.67
CA ASP A 80 10.90 -1.34 0.35
C ASP A 80 9.77 -0.48 -0.22
N GLN A 81 8.83 -1.09 -0.95
CA GLN A 81 7.75 -0.37 -1.60
C GLN A 81 6.96 0.53 -0.64
N PHE A 82 6.77 0.09 0.59
CA PHE A 82 5.96 0.84 1.56
C PHE A 82 6.75 1.42 2.74
N ARG A 83 8.10 1.34 2.74
CA ARG A 83 8.91 1.95 3.79
C ARG A 83 8.62 3.43 3.98
N ALA A 84 8.60 4.21 2.88
CA ALA A 84 8.31 5.65 2.93
C ALA A 84 6.90 5.93 3.47
N ALA A 85 5.90 5.17 3.03
CA ALA A 85 4.54 5.29 3.52
C ALA A 85 4.43 4.94 5.01
N CYS A 86 5.07 3.86 5.45
CA CYS A 86 5.07 3.45 6.85
C CYS A 86 5.79 4.48 7.74
N ALA A 87 6.93 5.00 7.32
CA ALA A 87 7.63 6.07 8.03
C ALA A 87 6.77 7.34 8.14
N TYR A 88 6.08 7.71 7.06
CA TYR A 88 5.15 8.84 7.07
C TYR A 88 3.99 8.62 8.04
N PHE A 89 3.27 7.52 7.95
CA PHE A 89 2.15 7.24 8.85
C PHE A 89 2.60 7.11 10.31
N ALA A 90 3.80 6.59 10.55
CA ALA A 90 4.39 6.56 11.88
C ALA A 90 4.64 7.99 12.42
N SER A 91 5.16 8.90 11.59
CA SER A 91 5.31 10.31 11.98
C SER A 91 3.98 11.00 12.28
N ARG A 92 2.87 10.46 11.78
CA ARG A 92 1.49 10.92 12.03
C ARG A 92 0.86 10.28 13.28
N GLY A 93 1.55 9.36 13.96
CA GLY A 93 1.08 8.74 15.20
C GLY A 93 0.50 7.34 15.07
N LEU A 94 0.64 6.69 13.92
CA LEU A 94 0.23 5.29 13.71
C LEU A 94 1.42 4.33 13.87
N VAL A 95 1.18 3.10 14.29
CA VAL A 95 2.18 2.03 14.12
C VAL A 95 1.96 1.39 12.76
N CYS A 96 2.95 1.46 11.87
CA CYS A 96 2.81 1.01 10.49
C CYS A 96 3.80 -0.08 10.14
N ALA A 97 3.31 -1.15 9.52
CA ALA A 97 4.09 -2.29 9.09
C ALA A 97 4.07 -2.48 7.57
N THR A 98 5.22 -2.84 6.98
CA THR A 98 5.33 -3.39 5.63
C THR A 98 5.75 -4.86 5.73
N VAL A 99 5.17 -5.73 4.90
CA VAL A 99 5.18 -7.18 5.10
C VAL A 99 5.83 -7.92 3.93
N GLU A 100 6.78 -8.82 4.23
CA GLU A 100 7.22 -9.87 3.32
C GLU A 100 6.23 -11.04 3.37
N TYR A 101 5.96 -11.67 2.23
CA TYR A 101 5.12 -12.85 2.13
C TYR A 101 5.70 -13.82 1.09
N ARG A 102 5.32 -15.10 1.12
CA ARG A 102 5.73 -16.06 0.08
C ARG A 102 5.25 -15.62 -1.29
N MET A 103 6.13 -15.75 -2.28
CA MET A 103 5.82 -15.48 -3.68
C MET A 103 5.31 -16.77 -4.36
N MET A 104 4.51 -16.63 -5.40
CA MET A 104 4.00 -17.77 -6.17
C MET A 104 5.04 -18.40 -7.14
N ASN A 105 6.31 -18.11 -6.97
CA ASN A 105 7.36 -18.66 -7.81
C ASN A 105 7.67 -20.12 -7.46
N LYS A 106 8.44 -20.79 -8.34
CA LYS A 106 8.69 -22.24 -8.29
C LYS A 106 9.30 -22.75 -6.98
N ASN A 107 9.97 -21.88 -6.22
CA ASN A 107 10.71 -22.26 -5.01
C ASN A 107 9.91 -22.09 -3.72
N ASP A 108 8.88 -21.23 -3.71
CA ASP A 108 8.18 -20.84 -2.50
C ASP A 108 6.83 -21.55 -2.29
N ALA A 109 6.26 -22.14 -3.36
CA ALA A 109 4.88 -22.58 -3.26
C ALA A 109 4.56 -23.71 -4.23
N LYS A 110 4.65 -24.93 -3.77
CA LYS A 110 3.80 -26.00 -4.31
C LYS A 110 2.66 -26.23 -3.31
N LEU A 111 1.44 -25.97 -3.75
CA LEU A 111 0.26 -26.36 -3.00
C LEU A 111 -0.01 -27.84 -3.24
N PRO A 112 -0.09 -28.68 -2.19
CA PRO A 112 -0.37 -30.10 -2.34
C PRO A 112 -1.71 -30.38 -3.02
N GLU A 113 -2.65 -29.45 -2.91
CA GLU A 113 -4.06 -29.60 -3.28
C GLU A 113 -4.40 -29.01 -4.65
N GLY A 114 -3.41 -28.47 -5.37
CA GLY A 114 -3.67 -27.73 -6.61
C GLY A 114 -4.20 -26.31 -6.36
N GLY A 115 -4.74 -25.68 -7.40
CA GLY A 115 -5.19 -24.29 -7.37
C GLY A 115 -4.07 -23.30 -7.70
N SER A 116 -4.37 -22.02 -7.58
CA SER A 116 -3.40 -20.96 -7.87
C SER A 116 -2.37 -20.82 -6.76
N ASN A 117 -1.09 -20.74 -7.13
CA ASN A 117 -0.01 -20.45 -6.18
C ASN A 117 -0.17 -19.07 -5.47
N LYS A 118 -1.05 -18.19 -5.93
CA LYS A 118 -1.41 -16.96 -5.21
C LYS A 118 -2.01 -17.23 -3.82
N ARG A 119 -2.56 -18.43 -3.58
CA ARG A 119 -3.12 -18.84 -2.28
C ARG A 119 -2.11 -18.70 -1.14
N VAL A 120 -0.81 -19.03 -1.39
CA VAL A 120 0.22 -18.89 -0.34
C VAL A 120 0.46 -17.45 0.08
N CYS A 121 0.34 -16.50 -0.88
CA CYS A 121 0.48 -15.08 -0.59
C CYS A 121 -0.62 -14.61 0.37
N VAL A 122 -1.86 -15.05 0.11
CA VAL A 122 -3.03 -14.74 0.96
C VAL A 122 -2.89 -15.38 2.35
N THR A 123 -2.47 -16.65 2.40
CA THR A 123 -2.24 -17.37 3.67
C THR A 123 -1.22 -16.63 4.56
N ASP A 124 -0.09 -16.20 3.98
CA ASP A 124 0.93 -15.47 4.74
C ASP A 124 0.45 -14.08 5.16
N ALA A 125 -0.33 -13.40 4.33
CA ALA A 125 -0.92 -12.12 4.71
C ALA A 125 -1.90 -12.25 5.88
N LYS A 126 -2.70 -13.33 5.93
CA LYS A 126 -3.57 -13.63 7.08
C LYS A 126 -2.75 -13.88 8.34
N SER A 127 -1.67 -14.66 8.24
CA SER A 127 -0.76 -14.90 9.35
C SER A 127 -0.13 -13.60 9.87
N ALA A 128 0.29 -12.71 8.97
CA ALA A 128 0.86 -11.40 9.34
C ALA A 128 -0.15 -10.51 10.08
N ILE A 129 -1.41 -10.44 9.60
CA ILE A 129 -2.46 -9.66 10.26
C ILE A 129 -2.75 -10.25 11.66
N ARG A 130 -2.83 -11.58 11.79
CA ARG A 130 -3.04 -12.21 13.09
C ARG A 130 -1.89 -11.98 14.06
N TRP A 131 -0.65 -12.11 13.57
CA TRP A 131 0.53 -11.83 14.36
C TRP A 131 0.54 -10.38 14.86
N PHE A 132 0.21 -9.43 13.99
CA PHE A 132 0.15 -8.00 14.32
C PHE A 132 -0.89 -7.70 15.40
N LYS A 133 -2.06 -8.36 15.34
CA LYS A 133 -3.10 -8.27 16.38
C LYS A 133 -2.68 -8.97 17.67
N GLN A 134 -2.06 -10.15 17.59
CA GLN A 134 -1.61 -10.93 18.75
C GLN A 134 -0.59 -10.16 19.60
N HIS A 135 0.30 -9.41 18.93
CA HIS A 135 1.34 -8.62 19.59
C HIS A 135 0.91 -7.15 19.86
N ALA A 136 -0.40 -6.89 19.81
CA ALA A 136 -0.92 -5.53 19.95
C ALA A 136 -0.45 -4.82 21.23
N GLY A 137 -0.40 -5.51 22.36
CA GLY A 137 0.11 -4.95 23.62
C GLY A 137 1.60 -4.58 23.56
N GLU A 138 2.41 -5.44 22.96
CA GLU A 138 3.86 -5.22 22.81
C GLU A 138 4.18 -4.09 21.80
N LEU A 139 3.27 -3.91 20.83
CA LEU A 139 3.41 -2.90 19.79
C LEU A 139 2.72 -1.57 20.15
N GLY A 140 1.91 -1.53 21.24
CA GLY A 140 1.16 -0.35 21.63
C GLY A 140 0.06 0.04 20.64
N ILE A 141 -0.55 -0.97 19.97
CA ILE A 141 -1.66 -0.77 19.02
C ILE A 141 -2.98 -1.26 19.60
N ASP A 142 -4.07 -0.74 19.05
CA ASP A 142 -5.41 -1.24 19.29
C ASP A 142 -5.74 -2.34 18.25
N PRO A 143 -5.87 -3.63 18.65
CA PRO A 143 -6.17 -4.72 17.73
C PRO A 143 -7.54 -4.60 17.05
N ALA A 144 -8.45 -3.79 17.60
CA ALA A 144 -9.73 -3.47 17.00
C ALA A 144 -9.66 -2.35 15.94
N ARG A 145 -8.51 -1.68 15.81
CA ARG A 145 -8.32 -0.54 14.90
C ARG A 145 -7.18 -0.81 13.91
N ILE A 146 -7.22 -1.96 13.25
CA ILE A 146 -6.26 -2.34 12.23
C ILE A 146 -6.75 -1.90 10.85
N ILE A 147 -5.89 -1.22 10.12
CA ILE A 147 -6.05 -0.77 8.74
C ILE A 147 -5.14 -1.62 7.87
N THR A 148 -5.59 -2.06 6.72
CA THR A 148 -4.75 -2.81 5.79
C THR A 148 -4.80 -2.23 4.38
N GLY A 149 -3.88 -2.68 3.54
CA GLY A 149 -3.84 -2.28 2.15
C GLY A 149 -2.61 -2.80 1.44
N GLY A 150 -2.33 -2.19 0.31
CA GLY A 150 -1.15 -2.55 -0.47
C GLY A 150 -1.24 -2.11 -1.91
N GLY A 151 -0.14 -2.32 -2.64
CA GLY A 151 -0.02 -1.96 -4.05
C GLY A 151 -0.22 -3.16 -4.96
N SER A 152 -0.97 -3.00 -6.06
CA SER A 152 -1.07 -4.03 -7.09
C SER A 152 -1.45 -5.41 -6.51
N ALA A 153 -0.59 -6.41 -6.64
CA ALA A 153 -0.76 -7.74 -6.01
C ALA A 153 -0.99 -7.64 -4.49
N GLY A 154 -0.33 -6.71 -3.80
CA GLY A 154 -0.51 -6.48 -2.36
C GLY A 154 -1.91 -5.96 -2.01
N GLY A 155 -2.51 -5.15 -2.86
CA GLY A 155 -3.90 -4.74 -2.73
C GLY A 155 -4.86 -5.93 -2.83
N HIS A 156 -4.63 -6.82 -3.80
CA HIS A 156 -5.40 -8.06 -3.95
C HIS A 156 -5.26 -8.99 -2.72
N ILE A 157 -4.02 -9.24 -2.25
CA ILE A 157 -3.77 -10.13 -1.11
C ILE A 157 -4.37 -9.55 0.17
N SER A 158 -4.26 -8.23 0.39
CA SER A 158 -4.84 -7.58 1.57
C SER A 158 -6.36 -7.69 1.61
N ALA A 159 -7.02 -7.55 0.47
CA ALA A 159 -8.47 -7.74 0.35
C ALA A 159 -8.87 -9.18 0.67
N LEU A 160 -8.24 -10.17 0.04
CA LEU A 160 -8.54 -11.57 0.29
C LEU A 160 -8.18 -12.03 1.71
N ALA A 161 -7.07 -11.54 2.29
CA ALA A 161 -6.69 -11.88 3.65
C ALA A 161 -7.76 -11.52 4.68
N THR A 162 -8.60 -10.53 4.38
CA THR A 162 -9.65 -10.06 5.27
C THR A 162 -11.05 -10.56 4.92
N MET A 163 -11.30 -10.84 3.63
CA MET A 163 -12.64 -11.21 3.13
C MET A 163 -12.83 -12.72 2.94
N ASN A 164 -11.77 -13.44 2.56
CA ASN A 164 -11.83 -14.88 2.37
C ASN A 164 -11.81 -15.62 3.73
N PRO A 165 -12.81 -16.41 4.08
CA PRO A 165 -12.83 -17.18 5.33
C PRO A 165 -11.86 -18.38 5.32
N GLY A 166 -11.49 -18.86 4.12
CA GLY A 166 -10.53 -19.94 3.90
C GLY A 166 -9.06 -19.49 3.95
N LEU A 167 -8.17 -20.28 3.37
CA LEU A 167 -6.74 -20.02 3.25
C LEU A 167 -6.04 -19.65 4.58
N ASN A 168 -6.46 -20.32 5.67
CA ASN A 168 -5.84 -20.12 6.96
C ASN A 168 -4.67 -21.08 7.14
N ASP A 169 -3.57 -20.59 7.71
CA ASP A 169 -2.48 -21.46 8.12
C ASP A 169 -2.92 -22.26 9.37
N PRO A 170 -2.74 -23.59 9.38
CA PRO A 170 -3.10 -24.41 10.56
C PRO A 170 -2.37 -24.00 11.85
N ALA A 171 -1.18 -23.40 11.74
CA ALA A 171 -0.38 -22.93 12.87
C ALA A 171 -0.82 -21.57 13.41
N ASP A 172 -1.68 -20.83 12.68
CA ASP A 172 -2.17 -19.53 13.13
C ASP A 172 -3.14 -19.67 14.34
N PRO A 173 -3.17 -18.68 15.26
CA PRO A 173 -4.16 -18.64 16.33
C PRO A 173 -5.57 -18.55 15.74
N LYS A 174 -6.45 -19.47 16.18
CA LYS A 174 -7.81 -19.62 15.64
C LYS A 174 -8.80 -18.59 16.19
N ASP A 175 -8.49 -18.04 17.34
CA ASP A 175 -9.28 -17.05 18.08
C ASP A 175 -9.01 -15.60 17.62
N ILE A 176 -7.99 -15.38 16.79
CA ILE A 176 -7.67 -14.07 16.24
C ILE A 176 -8.18 -13.98 14.80
N ASP A 177 -9.11 -13.09 14.55
CA ASP A 177 -9.63 -12.82 13.22
C ASP A 177 -8.71 -11.91 12.39
N THR A 178 -8.99 -11.83 11.08
CA THR A 178 -8.27 -10.93 10.14
C THR A 178 -9.09 -9.70 9.75
N ARG A 179 -10.19 -9.38 10.47
CA ARG A 179 -11.02 -8.21 10.18
C ARG A 179 -10.24 -6.92 10.38
N VAL A 180 -10.55 -5.92 9.57
CA VAL A 180 -9.93 -4.59 9.60
C VAL A 180 -11.00 -3.51 9.58
N VAL A 181 -10.62 -2.27 9.87
CA VAL A 181 -11.55 -1.15 9.98
C VAL A 181 -11.47 -0.18 8.80
N ALA A 182 -10.43 -0.28 7.96
CA ALA A 182 -10.32 0.50 6.73
C ALA A 182 -9.30 -0.13 5.76
N TYR A 183 -9.36 0.30 4.50
CA TYR A 183 -8.44 -0.12 3.44
C TYR A 183 -7.74 1.06 2.78
N LEU A 184 -6.44 0.88 2.48
CA LEU A 184 -5.61 1.77 1.68
C LEU A 184 -5.13 0.99 0.45
N TRP A 185 -5.83 1.07 -0.68
CA TRP A 185 -5.55 0.29 -1.89
C TRP A 185 -4.92 1.15 -2.99
N PHE A 186 -3.70 0.84 -3.31
CA PHE A 186 -2.92 1.49 -4.37
C PHE A 186 -2.95 0.62 -5.63
N ASN A 187 -3.82 0.95 -6.58
CA ASN A 187 -4.10 0.20 -7.82
C ASN A 187 -4.17 -1.34 -7.60
N PRO A 188 -5.11 -1.85 -6.79
CA PRO A 188 -5.20 -3.27 -6.48
C PRO A 188 -5.41 -4.10 -7.75
N ALA A 189 -4.61 -5.18 -7.91
CA ALA A 189 -4.64 -6.01 -9.10
C ALA A 189 -5.67 -7.14 -8.98
N PHE A 190 -6.94 -6.85 -9.21
CA PHE A 190 -8.00 -7.84 -9.28
C PHE A 190 -8.01 -8.46 -10.69
N ALA A 191 -7.41 -9.64 -10.84
CA ALA A 191 -7.23 -10.25 -12.15
C ALA A 191 -8.49 -10.99 -12.60
N PRO A 192 -9.05 -10.71 -13.80
CA PRO A 192 -10.17 -11.48 -14.32
C PRO A 192 -9.90 -13.00 -14.43
N ALA A 193 -8.63 -13.38 -14.61
CA ALA A 193 -8.22 -14.78 -14.69
C ALA A 193 -8.30 -15.53 -13.36
N ASP A 194 -8.46 -14.82 -12.24
CA ASP A 194 -8.60 -15.41 -10.90
C ASP A 194 -9.94 -16.14 -10.72
N ASN A 195 -10.92 -15.92 -11.60
CA ASN A 195 -12.20 -16.64 -11.63
C ASN A 195 -12.05 -18.15 -11.79
N LYS A 196 -10.87 -18.65 -12.20
CA LYS A 196 -10.54 -20.09 -12.29
C LYS A 196 -10.25 -20.72 -10.93
N ASP A 197 -10.04 -19.93 -9.90
CA ASP A 197 -9.78 -20.38 -8.55
C ASP A 197 -10.59 -19.53 -7.57
N PRO A 198 -11.76 -20.01 -7.09
CA PRO A 198 -12.65 -19.26 -6.22
C PRO A 198 -11.99 -18.74 -4.93
N GLU A 199 -10.94 -19.40 -4.45
CA GLU A 199 -10.23 -19.01 -3.24
C GLU A 199 -9.44 -17.69 -3.40
N ILE A 200 -9.10 -17.31 -4.64
CA ILE A 200 -8.37 -16.09 -4.93
C ILE A 200 -9.15 -15.10 -5.80
N ASP A 201 -10.37 -15.44 -6.18
CA ASP A 201 -11.26 -14.52 -6.90
C ASP A 201 -11.95 -13.57 -5.91
N ILE A 202 -11.58 -12.29 -5.97
CA ILE A 202 -12.17 -11.27 -5.09
C ILE A 202 -13.70 -11.21 -5.23
N LEU A 203 -14.23 -11.48 -6.41
CA LEU A 203 -15.68 -11.44 -6.65
C LEU A 203 -16.42 -12.49 -5.80
N THR A 204 -15.79 -13.62 -5.49
CA THR A 204 -16.39 -14.68 -4.67
C THR A 204 -16.54 -14.27 -3.20
N HIS A 205 -15.67 -13.38 -2.70
CA HIS A 205 -15.57 -13.08 -1.26
C HIS A 205 -16.15 -11.70 -0.86
N GLN A 206 -16.71 -10.95 -1.81
CA GLN A 206 -17.29 -9.65 -1.53
C GLN A 206 -18.55 -9.72 -0.67
N LYS A 207 -18.67 -8.77 0.28
CA LYS A 207 -19.83 -8.59 1.16
C LYS A 207 -20.26 -7.12 1.15
N ALA A 208 -21.50 -6.86 1.55
CA ALA A 208 -22.09 -5.52 1.61
C ALA A 208 -21.41 -4.62 2.67
N ASP A 209 -20.90 -5.20 3.75
CA ASP A 209 -20.33 -4.52 4.90
C ASP A 209 -18.82 -4.20 4.75
N LEU A 210 -18.41 -3.81 3.55
CA LEU A 210 -17.03 -3.39 3.31
C LEU A 210 -16.68 -2.18 4.20
N PRO A 211 -15.64 -2.26 5.04
CA PRO A 211 -15.10 -1.10 5.72
C PRO A 211 -14.72 0.04 4.76
N PRO A 212 -14.64 1.29 5.23
CA PRO A 212 -14.18 2.39 4.41
C PRO A 212 -12.89 2.06 3.66
N ALA A 213 -12.86 2.35 2.37
CA ALA A 213 -11.74 2.08 1.49
C ALA A 213 -11.39 3.30 0.66
N ILE A 214 -10.14 3.77 0.68
CA ILE A 214 -9.62 4.67 -0.34
C ILE A 214 -8.85 3.85 -1.37
N VAL A 215 -9.09 4.15 -2.64
CA VAL A 215 -8.57 3.39 -3.77
C VAL A 215 -7.98 4.35 -4.79
N PHE A 216 -6.78 4.06 -5.24
CA PHE A 216 -6.08 4.89 -6.22
C PHE A 216 -5.88 4.12 -7.52
N PHE A 217 -6.22 4.73 -8.66
CA PHE A 217 -5.90 4.19 -9.99
C PHE A 217 -5.40 5.30 -10.91
N GLY A 218 -4.49 4.95 -11.82
CA GLY A 218 -4.27 5.75 -13.02
C GLY A 218 -5.39 5.52 -14.02
N ASP A 219 -5.78 6.53 -14.77
CA ASP A 219 -6.81 6.39 -15.81
C ASP A 219 -6.37 5.50 -16.99
N GLN A 220 -5.06 5.29 -17.15
CA GLN A 220 -4.47 4.40 -18.15
C GLN A 220 -4.01 3.04 -17.57
N ASP A 221 -4.41 2.71 -16.36
CA ASP A 221 -4.06 1.45 -15.71
C ASP A 221 -4.95 0.30 -16.21
N LYS A 222 -4.35 -0.67 -16.90
CA LYS A 222 -5.05 -1.84 -17.44
C LYS A 222 -5.68 -2.75 -16.37
N TRP A 223 -5.23 -2.69 -15.12
CA TRP A 223 -5.83 -3.46 -14.01
C TRP A 223 -7.13 -2.86 -13.52
N LYS A 224 -7.43 -1.64 -13.95
CA LYS A 224 -8.68 -0.95 -13.60
C LYS A 224 -9.92 -1.71 -14.07
N ASP A 225 -9.86 -2.46 -15.18
CA ASP A 225 -10.97 -3.28 -15.66
C ASP A 225 -11.42 -4.33 -14.63
N GLY A 226 -10.47 -4.94 -13.93
CA GLY A 226 -10.76 -5.89 -12.85
C GLY A 226 -11.35 -5.21 -11.62
N TRP A 227 -10.84 -4.02 -11.29
CA TRP A 227 -11.39 -3.18 -10.24
C TRP A 227 -12.83 -2.75 -10.55
N ASP A 228 -13.12 -2.29 -11.78
CA ASP A 228 -14.45 -1.82 -12.17
C ASP A 228 -15.52 -2.92 -12.00
N LYS A 229 -15.18 -4.18 -12.30
CA LYS A 229 -16.06 -5.32 -12.04
C LYS A 229 -16.30 -5.54 -10.54
N ALA A 230 -15.24 -5.44 -9.75
CA ALA A 230 -15.34 -5.59 -8.30
C ALA A 230 -16.15 -4.45 -7.67
N GLN A 231 -15.91 -3.21 -8.10
CA GLN A 231 -16.68 -2.05 -7.65
C GLN A 231 -18.16 -2.18 -7.97
N ALA A 232 -18.50 -2.53 -9.22
CA ALA A 232 -19.89 -2.72 -9.64
C ALA A 232 -20.61 -3.78 -8.79
N LYS A 233 -19.92 -4.86 -8.41
CA LYS A 233 -20.48 -5.86 -7.52
C LYS A 233 -20.68 -5.32 -6.11
N TRP A 234 -19.74 -4.58 -5.52
CA TRP A 234 -19.95 -3.93 -4.22
C TRP A 234 -21.11 -2.93 -4.25
N GLU A 235 -21.23 -2.14 -5.32
CA GLU A 235 -22.34 -1.22 -5.51
C GLU A 235 -23.68 -1.97 -5.57
N SER A 236 -23.74 -3.10 -6.27
CA SER A 236 -24.94 -3.97 -6.31
C SER A 236 -25.30 -4.57 -4.95
N LEU A 237 -24.32 -4.73 -4.07
CA LEU A 237 -24.51 -5.15 -2.68
C LEU A 237 -24.88 -3.99 -1.74
N GLY A 238 -24.95 -2.76 -2.25
CA GLY A 238 -25.30 -1.56 -1.47
C GLY A 238 -24.14 -0.88 -0.76
N THR A 239 -22.88 -1.27 -1.04
CA THR A 239 -21.69 -0.65 -0.45
C THR A 239 -21.55 0.81 -0.92
N LYS A 240 -21.33 1.73 0.04
CA LYS A 240 -21.14 3.18 -0.20
C LYS A 240 -19.85 3.73 0.43
N THR A 241 -18.95 2.86 0.84
CA THR A 241 -17.77 3.19 1.65
C THR A 241 -16.49 3.28 0.82
N ILE A 242 -16.60 3.23 -0.51
CA ILE A 242 -15.45 3.29 -1.44
C ILE A 242 -15.22 4.73 -1.89
N ASP A 243 -14.02 5.23 -1.66
CA ASP A 243 -13.51 6.52 -2.16
C ASP A 243 -12.47 6.23 -3.27
N LEU A 244 -12.93 6.23 -4.53
CA LEU A 244 -12.08 5.97 -5.69
C LEU A 244 -11.49 7.28 -6.21
N GLN A 245 -10.17 7.36 -6.24
CA GLN A 245 -9.37 8.49 -6.67
C GLN A 245 -8.57 8.13 -7.93
N ILE A 246 -8.69 8.95 -8.96
CA ILE A 246 -8.05 8.75 -10.27
C ILE A 246 -6.88 9.71 -10.44
N ALA A 247 -5.74 9.19 -10.87
CA ALA A 247 -4.56 9.95 -11.26
C ALA A 247 -4.54 10.12 -12.80
N PRO A 248 -4.82 11.33 -13.32
CA PRO A 248 -4.90 11.56 -14.76
C PRO A 248 -3.56 11.29 -15.47
N GLY A 249 -3.63 10.62 -16.63
CA GLY A 249 -2.46 10.28 -17.46
C GLY A 249 -1.57 9.19 -16.88
N GLN A 250 -1.92 8.57 -15.77
CA GLN A 250 -1.07 7.62 -15.08
C GLN A 250 -1.41 6.17 -15.42
N THR A 251 -0.35 5.34 -15.46
CA THR A 251 -0.41 3.90 -15.66
C THR A 251 -0.28 3.16 -14.33
N HIS A 252 -0.15 1.83 -14.40
CA HIS A 252 0.04 0.98 -13.21
C HIS A 252 1.27 1.37 -12.38
N SER A 253 1.16 1.30 -11.06
CA SER A 253 2.25 1.56 -10.09
C SER A 253 2.74 3.02 -10.02
N PHE A 254 1.96 3.97 -10.50
CA PHE A 254 2.29 5.41 -10.49
C PHE A 254 2.61 5.95 -9.08
N PHE A 255 1.95 5.44 -8.06
CA PHE A 255 2.13 5.85 -6.66
C PHE A 255 3.52 5.54 -6.07
N ASN A 256 4.35 4.76 -6.77
CA ASN A 256 5.72 4.45 -6.34
C ASN A 256 6.72 5.60 -6.61
N LYS A 257 6.34 6.58 -7.39
CA LYS A 257 7.24 7.67 -7.84
C LYS A 257 6.68 9.03 -7.47
N GLU A 258 7.58 9.97 -7.19
CA GLU A 258 7.18 11.37 -7.07
C GLU A 258 6.76 11.94 -8.44
N PRO A 259 5.81 12.88 -8.45
CA PRO A 259 5.14 13.45 -7.28
C PRO A 259 3.93 12.64 -6.76
N TRP A 260 3.52 11.61 -7.46
CA TRP A 260 2.31 10.86 -7.19
C TRP A 260 2.33 10.08 -5.88
N ARG A 261 3.52 9.65 -5.42
CA ARG A 261 3.65 9.06 -4.07
C ARG A 261 3.19 10.05 -3.00
N THR A 262 3.73 11.26 -3.02
CA THR A 262 3.32 12.32 -2.08
C THR A 262 1.82 12.64 -2.21
N VAL A 263 1.29 12.76 -3.43
CA VAL A 263 -0.12 13.05 -3.68
C VAL A 263 -1.03 11.96 -3.09
N THR A 264 -0.71 10.69 -3.32
CA THR A 264 -1.51 9.57 -2.79
C THR A 264 -1.42 9.44 -1.28
N LEU A 265 -0.24 9.70 -0.67
CA LEU A 265 -0.08 9.68 0.78
C LEU A 265 -0.86 10.80 1.47
N ILE A 266 -0.88 12.01 0.90
CA ILE A 266 -1.71 13.12 1.41
C ILE A 266 -3.20 12.75 1.35
N ALA A 267 -3.65 12.14 0.26
CA ALA A 267 -5.05 11.73 0.13
C ALA A 267 -5.41 10.61 1.12
N ALA A 268 -4.52 9.62 1.31
CA ALA A 268 -4.69 8.56 2.29
C ALA A 268 -4.71 9.11 3.74
N ASP A 269 -3.87 10.08 4.07
CA ASP A 269 -3.88 10.75 5.37
C ASP A 269 -5.22 11.46 5.63
N LYS A 270 -5.69 12.28 4.69
CA LYS A 270 -7.00 12.95 4.78
C LYS A 270 -8.15 11.95 4.93
N PHE A 271 -8.09 10.84 4.21
CA PHE A 271 -9.06 9.76 4.37
C PHE A 271 -9.02 9.19 5.79
N LEU A 272 -7.84 8.94 6.35
CA LEU A 272 -7.68 8.43 7.71
C LEU A 272 -8.17 9.44 8.75
N VAL A 273 -7.96 10.75 8.53
CA VAL A 273 -8.52 11.82 9.38
C VAL A 273 -10.04 11.83 9.31
N LYS A 274 -10.61 11.78 8.10
CA LYS A 274 -12.07 11.74 7.88
C LYS A 274 -12.76 10.60 8.64
N HIS A 275 -12.06 9.47 8.76
CA HIS A 275 -12.58 8.27 9.44
C HIS A 275 -12.13 8.12 10.90
N GLY A 276 -11.49 9.15 11.49
CA GLY A 276 -11.13 9.18 12.92
C GLY A 276 -9.94 8.29 13.29
N PHE A 277 -9.10 7.91 12.33
CA PHE A 277 -7.88 7.15 12.58
C PHE A 277 -6.66 8.06 12.80
N LEU A 278 -6.70 9.27 12.26
CA LEU A 278 -5.72 10.33 12.45
C LEU A 278 -6.42 11.62 12.89
N THR A 279 -5.63 12.60 13.34
CA THR A 279 -6.10 13.96 13.65
C THR A 279 -5.19 15.00 13.01
N GLY A 280 -5.72 16.19 12.78
CA GLY A 280 -4.98 17.32 12.18
C GLY A 280 -4.74 17.15 10.68
N GLU A 281 -4.06 18.12 10.09
CA GLU A 281 -3.75 18.15 8.66
C GLU A 281 -2.55 17.27 8.31
N PRO A 282 -2.46 16.75 7.08
CA PRO A 282 -1.28 16.08 6.58
C PRO A 282 -0.02 16.93 6.73
N THR A 283 1.09 16.32 7.14
CA THR A 283 2.37 17.02 7.31
C THR A 283 3.20 17.08 6.02
N LEU A 284 2.90 16.22 5.03
CA LEU A 284 3.47 16.33 3.69
C LEU A 284 2.93 17.56 2.96
N LYS A 285 3.81 18.25 2.25
CA LYS A 285 3.43 19.38 1.39
C LYS A 285 3.01 18.86 0.02
N ALA A 286 1.94 19.44 -0.52
CA ALA A 286 1.54 19.15 -1.89
C ALA A 286 2.69 19.49 -2.86
N PRO A 287 2.93 18.65 -3.89
CA PRO A 287 3.96 18.92 -4.88
C PRO A 287 3.71 20.25 -5.59
N ALA A 288 4.78 21.03 -5.83
CA ALA A 288 4.71 22.30 -6.54
C ALA A 288 4.32 22.13 -8.03
N THR A 289 4.48 20.94 -8.56
CA THR A 289 4.16 20.54 -9.94
C THR A 289 2.65 20.48 -10.23
N GLY A 290 1.81 20.50 -9.18
CA GLY A 290 0.36 20.72 -9.30
C GLY A 290 -0.46 19.48 -9.62
N GLU A 291 0.11 18.27 -9.57
CA GLU A 291 -0.63 17.01 -9.75
C GLU A 291 -1.74 16.86 -8.72
N LYS A 292 -2.90 16.41 -9.19
CA LYS A 292 -4.08 16.22 -8.34
C LYS A 292 -4.80 14.93 -8.72
N LEU A 293 -5.25 14.23 -7.69
CA LEU A 293 -6.24 13.17 -7.85
C LEU A 293 -7.61 13.77 -8.16
N VAL A 294 -8.38 13.05 -8.95
CA VAL A 294 -9.76 13.40 -9.29
C VAL A 294 -10.66 12.30 -8.72
N PRO A 295 -11.67 12.63 -7.90
CA PRO A 295 -12.65 11.65 -7.49
C PRO A 295 -13.30 11.02 -8.72
N ALA A 296 -13.45 9.69 -8.73
CA ALA A 296 -14.22 9.06 -9.80
C ALA A 296 -15.68 9.53 -9.72
N SER A 297 -16.23 9.94 -10.87
CA SER A 297 -17.65 10.27 -10.93
C SER A 297 -18.49 9.05 -10.57
N PRO A 298 -19.56 9.19 -9.80
CA PRO A 298 -20.53 8.10 -9.63
C PRO A 298 -21.01 7.64 -11.01
N LYS A 299 -20.98 6.34 -11.24
CA LYS A 299 -21.55 5.75 -12.48
C LYS A 299 -23.06 5.69 -12.41
#